data_fd767cb8a5ff997b178f2ca862bfa035
#
_entry.id   fd767cb8a5ff997b178f2ca862bfa035
#
_cell.length_a   1.000
_cell.length_b   1.000
_cell.length_c   1.000
_cell.angle_alpha   90.00
_cell.angle_beta   90.00
_cell.angle_gamma   90.00
#
_symmetry.space_group_name_H-M   'P 1'
#
loop_
_entity.id
_entity.type
_entity.pdbx_description
1 polymer ?
#
loop_
_entity_poly.entity_id
_entity_poly.type
_entity_poly.pdbx_seq_one_letter_code
_entity_poly.pdbx_strand_id
1 'polypeptide(L)'
;MVHHLSVGRVEKLSASEIIANLALQIDRHTVSRFNICRSDIWDGAVREFKRGTFSEMKDLLVKFSDDVGRFEEGIDTGGPKREFLSLLMKSLNEQSIFDGPAESRYLVYNSTAIREDEYSLAVKMIAVSIVHGGPGPNFPSKDLVSHISGQSSFNSSVGDITDEEIGKVLQEIQNASSLETLQDLMVQHSTMLQTAGCFKHVKSVEEKHSIVKEFLRWYIIVRNHSVIERFKDGLNSMQYLTALQQHPTVLTPVLCHSDKKLSAADMENLFQPELSPDGSNKRVQEDKTRSFWADYLLDCEENNSAVTLEDVFMFAMGVPCMPPAVNPLSGIA
;
A
#
# COMPACT_ATOMS: atom_id res chain seq x y z
N MET A 1 35.68 -1.92 40.49
CA MET A 1 34.28 -2.28 40.22
C MET A 1 33.83 -1.57 38.95
N VAL A 2 33.85 -2.27 37.84
CA VAL A 2 33.42 -1.71 36.53
C VAL A 2 31.97 -2.08 36.38
N HIS A 3 31.05 -1.10 36.46
CA HIS A 3 29.63 -1.31 36.16
C HIS A 3 29.48 -1.54 34.66
N HIS A 4 29.18 -2.77 34.29
CA HIS A 4 28.64 -3.10 32.97
C HIS A 4 27.24 -2.47 32.86
N LEU A 5 27.14 -1.35 32.15
CA LEU A 5 25.89 -0.85 31.64
C LEU A 5 25.39 -1.87 30.58
N SER A 6 24.37 -2.63 30.90
CA SER A 6 23.64 -3.45 29.95
C SER A 6 23.03 -2.50 28.92
N VAL A 7 23.52 -2.54 27.69
CA VAL A 7 22.87 -1.92 26.53
C VAL A 7 21.54 -2.64 26.38
N GLY A 8 20.47 -1.99 26.79
CA GLY A 8 19.11 -2.45 26.60
C GLY A 8 18.89 -2.70 25.11
N ARG A 9 18.48 -3.93 24.79
CA ARG A 9 18.04 -4.32 23.44
C ARG A 9 16.86 -3.41 23.10
N VAL A 10 17.05 -2.45 22.19
CA VAL A 10 15.93 -1.67 21.63
C VAL A 10 15.07 -2.68 20.88
N GLU A 11 13.97 -3.08 21.48
CA GLU A 11 12.99 -3.93 20.81
C GLU A 11 12.51 -3.17 19.57
N LYS A 12 12.74 -3.75 18.39
CA LYS A 12 12.24 -3.19 17.13
C LYS A 12 10.74 -3.39 17.11
N LEU A 13 9.98 -2.30 17.20
CA LEU A 13 8.53 -2.33 17.07
C LEU A 13 8.13 -2.96 15.72
N SER A 14 7.13 -3.82 15.73
CA SER A 14 6.48 -4.35 14.54
C SER A 14 5.57 -3.29 13.89
N ALA A 15 5.20 -3.51 12.62
CA ALA A 15 4.23 -2.64 11.95
C ALA A 15 2.90 -2.57 12.71
N SER A 16 2.44 -3.71 13.22
CA SER A 16 1.20 -3.81 14.02
C SER A 16 1.25 -2.93 15.27
N GLU A 17 2.35 -2.96 16.01
CA GLU A 17 2.50 -2.16 17.24
C GLU A 17 2.55 -0.66 16.92
N ILE A 18 3.26 -0.28 15.85
CA ILE A 18 3.32 1.14 15.43
C ILE A 18 1.92 1.63 15.04
N ILE A 19 1.20 0.87 14.20
CA ILE A 19 -0.14 1.23 13.75
C ILE A 19 -1.14 1.23 14.92
N ALA A 20 -1.06 0.26 15.83
CA ALA A 20 -1.88 0.23 17.04
C ALA A 20 -1.66 1.48 17.90
N ASN A 21 -0.41 1.94 18.04
CA ASN A 21 -0.11 3.17 18.76
C ASN A 21 -0.71 4.42 18.09
N LEU A 22 -0.67 4.49 16.75
CA LEU A 22 -1.35 5.57 16.00
C LEU A 22 -2.86 5.52 16.19
N ALA A 23 -3.45 4.33 16.24
CA ALA A 23 -4.88 4.13 16.43
C ALA A 23 -5.40 4.51 17.84
N LEU A 24 -4.53 4.67 18.83
CA LEU A 24 -4.93 5.15 20.15
C LEU A 24 -5.53 6.57 20.15
N GLN A 25 -5.28 7.35 19.09
CA GLN A 25 -5.84 8.69 18.92
C GLN A 25 -7.31 8.68 18.50
N ILE A 26 -7.85 7.53 18.05
CA ILE A 26 -9.22 7.41 17.57
C ILE A 26 -10.18 7.40 18.77
N ASP A 27 -11.09 8.38 18.80
CA ASP A 27 -12.23 8.39 19.70
C ASP A 27 -13.29 7.38 19.23
N ARG A 28 -13.37 6.24 19.88
CA ARG A 28 -14.31 5.16 19.56
C ARG A 28 -15.75 5.43 20.04
N HIS A 29 -15.97 6.50 20.79
CA HIS A 29 -17.30 6.91 21.27
C HIS A 29 -18.03 7.81 20.26
N THR A 30 -17.30 8.39 19.31
CA THR A 30 -17.85 9.21 18.24
C THR A 30 -17.57 8.59 16.88
N VAL A 31 -18.48 8.81 15.91
CA VAL A 31 -18.40 8.19 14.59
C VAL A 31 -18.50 9.22 13.47
N SER A 32 -17.70 9.01 12.44
CA SER A 32 -17.87 9.61 11.12
C SER A 32 -18.70 8.63 10.26
N ARG A 33 -19.90 9.06 9.84
CA ARG A 33 -20.83 8.20 9.09
C ARG A 33 -20.61 8.35 7.61
N PHE A 34 -20.38 7.24 6.93
CA PHE A 34 -20.16 7.13 5.49
C PHE A 34 -21.32 6.36 4.85
N ASN A 35 -21.94 6.98 3.85
CA ASN A 35 -22.96 6.35 3.02
C ASN A 35 -22.38 6.14 1.63
N ILE A 36 -22.08 4.90 1.27
CA ILE A 36 -21.32 4.55 0.09
C ILE A 36 -22.15 3.68 -0.86
N CYS A 37 -22.17 4.03 -2.14
CA CYS A 37 -22.69 3.16 -3.18
C CYS A 37 -21.56 2.26 -3.67
N ARG A 38 -21.79 0.94 -3.79
CA ARG A 38 -20.74 0.00 -4.25
C ARG A 38 -20.32 0.23 -5.69
N SER A 39 -21.21 0.73 -6.54
CA SER A 39 -20.89 1.05 -7.93
C SER A 39 -20.05 2.33 -8.08
N ASP A 40 -19.95 3.14 -7.02
CA ASP A 40 -19.28 4.44 -7.05
C ASP A 40 -18.52 4.71 -5.75
N ILE A 41 -17.46 3.92 -5.54
CA ILE A 41 -16.64 3.98 -4.32
C ILE A 41 -15.86 5.30 -4.26
N TRP A 42 -15.23 5.73 -5.38
CA TRP A 42 -14.35 6.89 -5.39
C TRP A 42 -15.10 8.18 -5.08
N ASP A 43 -16.13 8.51 -5.84
CA ASP A 43 -16.89 9.75 -5.64
C ASP A 43 -17.61 9.76 -4.30
N GLY A 44 -18.11 8.58 -3.87
CA GLY A 44 -18.65 8.36 -2.53
C GLY A 44 -17.63 8.70 -1.45
N ALA A 45 -16.42 8.18 -1.54
CA ALA A 45 -15.34 8.46 -0.60
C ALA A 45 -14.94 9.94 -0.62
N VAL A 46 -14.71 10.51 -1.80
CA VAL A 46 -14.37 11.95 -1.95
C VAL A 46 -15.41 12.83 -1.25
N ARG A 47 -16.71 12.57 -1.47
CA ARG A 47 -17.79 13.29 -0.84
C ARG A 47 -17.75 13.19 0.69
N GLU A 48 -17.57 11.97 1.22
CA GLU A 48 -17.59 11.75 2.66
C GLU A 48 -16.33 12.29 3.36
N PHE A 49 -15.14 12.15 2.75
CA PHE A 49 -13.91 12.71 3.30
C PHE A 49 -13.85 14.25 3.22
N LYS A 50 -14.52 14.88 2.24
CA LYS A 50 -14.65 16.35 2.13
C LYS A 50 -15.76 16.94 2.99
N ARG A 51 -16.61 16.10 3.61
CA ARG A 51 -17.73 16.57 4.43
C ARG A 51 -17.20 17.25 5.70
N GLY A 52 -17.72 18.42 6.03
CA GLY A 52 -17.29 19.20 7.21
C GLY A 52 -17.53 18.52 8.57
N THR A 53 -18.30 17.43 8.61
CA THR A 53 -18.52 16.60 9.82
C THR A 53 -17.55 15.42 9.95
N PHE A 54 -16.76 15.15 8.89
CA PHE A 54 -15.72 14.12 8.93
C PHE A 54 -14.57 14.52 9.84
N SER A 55 -14.09 13.56 10.58
CA SER A 55 -12.81 13.66 11.31
C SER A 55 -12.15 12.29 11.32
N GLU A 56 -10.89 12.24 10.95
CA GLU A 56 -10.04 11.04 11.00
C GLU A 56 -9.85 10.49 12.42
N MET A 57 -10.09 11.32 13.43
CA MET A 57 -9.99 10.94 14.85
C MET A 57 -11.27 10.28 15.40
N LYS A 58 -12.33 10.16 14.61
CA LYS A 58 -13.55 9.45 14.97
C LYS A 58 -13.57 8.08 14.32
N ASP A 59 -14.20 7.10 14.96
CA ASP A 59 -14.39 5.81 14.33
C ASP A 59 -15.24 5.91 13.06
N LEU A 60 -15.04 5.02 12.09
CA LEU A 60 -15.78 5.01 10.83
C LEU A 60 -16.97 4.06 10.95
N LEU A 61 -18.14 4.58 10.66
CA LEU A 61 -19.37 3.80 10.50
C LEU A 61 -19.81 3.85 9.04
N VAL A 62 -19.64 2.74 8.33
CA VAL A 62 -19.94 2.63 6.91
C VAL A 62 -21.28 1.93 6.70
N LYS A 63 -22.12 2.51 5.84
CA LYS A 63 -23.33 1.87 5.32
C LYS A 63 -23.29 1.86 3.81
N PHE A 64 -23.48 0.68 3.23
CA PHE A 64 -23.63 0.56 1.78
C PHE A 64 -25.08 0.80 1.36
N SER A 65 -25.25 1.35 0.17
CA SER A 65 -26.51 1.49 -0.53
C SER A 65 -26.41 0.86 -1.92
N ASP A 66 -27.55 0.45 -2.45
CA ASP A 66 -27.71 0.11 -3.86
C ASP A 66 -27.76 1.38 -4.73
N ASP A 67 -27.79 1.19 -6.06
CA ASP A 67 -27.87 2.29 -7.04
C ASP A 67 -29.18 3.09 -6.98
N VAL A 68 -30.19 2.58 -6.27
CA VAL A 68 -31.47 3.24 -6.03
C VAL A 68 -31.49 3.99 -4.70
N GLY A 69 -30.38 3.94 -3.95
CA GLY A 69 -30.23 4.61 -2.65
C GLY A 69 -30.84 3.87 -1.47
N ARG A 70 -31.19 2.59 -1.61
CA ARG A 70 -31.66 1.77 -0.49
C ARG A 70 -30.48 1.25 0.30
N PHE A 71 -30.50 1.47 1.60
CA PHE A 71 -29.46 0.98 2.49
C PHE A 71 -29.61 -0.52 2.74
N GLU A 72 -28.48 -1.21 2.82
CA GLU A 72 -28.44 -2.60 3.28
C GLU A 72 -28.86 -2.67 4.76
N GLU A 73 -29.75 -3.62 5.05
CA GLU A 73 -30.16 -3.91 6.43
C GLU A 73 -29.06 -4.77 7.08
N GLY A 74 -28.43 -4.25 8.12
CA GLY A 74 -27.42 -4.97 8.89
C GLY A 74 -26.86 -4.13 10.03
N ILE A 75 -26.50 -4.80 11.12
CA ILE A 75 -25.74 -4.18 12.20
C ILE A 75 -24.28 -4.20 11.77
N ASP A 76 -23.64 -3.03 11.72
CA ASP A 76 -22.21 -2.92 11.41
C ASP A 76 -21.38 -3.50 12.56
N THR A 77 -20.90 -4.73 12.36
CA THR A 77 -19.94 -5.40 13.25
C THR A 77 -18.49 -5.20 12.76
N GLY A 78 -18.25 -4.20 11.91
CA GLY A 78 -16.95 -3.87 11.33
C GLY A 78 -16.71 -4.45 9.93
N GLY A 79 -17.60 -5.29 9.41
CA GLY A 79 -17.55 -5.84 8.05
C GLY A 79 -17.62 -4.76 6.97
N PRO A 80 -18.70 -3.93 6.94
CA PRO A 80 -18.84 -2.88 5.94
C PRO A 80 -17.70 -1.87 5.93
N LYS A 81 -17.12 -1.52 7.10
CA LYS A 81 -15.93 -0.65 7.19
C LYS A 81 -14.73 -1.28 6.48
N ARG A 82 -14.43 -2.54 6.77
CA ARG A 82 -13.28 -3.24 6.16
C ARG A 82 -13.45 -3.41 4.66
N GLU A 83 -14.64 -3.80 4.23
CA GLU A 83 -14.99 -3.91 2.80
C GLU A 83 -14.80 -2.56 2.09
N PHE A 84 -15.35 -1.47 2.64
CA PHE A 84 -15.19 -0.13 2.08
C PHE A 84 -13.72 0.26 1.94
N LEU A 85 -12.91 0.11 3.01
CA LEU A 85 -11.50 0.46 2.97
C LEU A 85 -10.71 -0.37 1.94
N SER A 86 -11.07 -1.64 1.77
CA SER A 86 -10.49 -2.50 0.74
C SER A 86 -10.86 -2.05 -0.69
N LEU A 87 -12.13 -1.77 -0.92
CA LEU A 87 -12.61 -1.26 -2.22
C LEU A 87 -12.02 0.12 -2.52
N LEU A 88 -11.87 0.96 -1.50
CA LEU A 88 -11.25 2.28 -1.63
C LEU A 88 -9.80 2.18 -2.08
N MET A 89 -9.00 1.27 -1.53
CA MET A 89 -7.60 1.08 -1.97
C MET A 89 -7.51 0.60 -3.42
N LYS A 90 -8.42 -0.27 -3.85
CA LYS A 90 -8.52 -0.70 -5.26
C LYS A 90 -8.88 0.47 -6.18
N SER A 91 -9.91 1.22 -5.85
CA SER A 91 -10.35 2.38 -6.63
C SER A 91 -9.28 3.48 -6.69
N LEU A 92 -8.50 3.64 -5.62
CA LEU A 92 -7.42 4.61 -5.55
C LEU A 92 -6.27 4.28 -6.52
N ASN A 93 -5.93 2.99 -6.70
CA ASN A 93 -4.91 2.55 -7.66
C ASN A 93 -5.22 2.96 -9.11
N GLU A 94 -6.50 3.14 -9.43
CA GLU A 94 -6.98 3.47 -10.78
C GLU A 94 -7.03 4.99 -11.05
N GLN A 95 -6.72 5.83 -10.03
CA GLN A 95 -6.83 7.27 -10.18
C GLN A 95 -5.72 7.85 -11.07
N SER A 96 -6.08 8.89 -11.84
CA SER A 96 -5.21 9.55 -12.80
C SER A 96 -4.02 10.32 -12.21
N ILE A 97 -3.92 10.38 -10.88
CA ILE A 97 -2.77 10.95 -10.16
C ILE A 97 -1.60 9.97 -10.08
N PHE A 98 -1.81 8.71 -10.46
CA PHE A 98 -0.79 7.66 -10.47
C PHE A 98 -0.50 7.21 -11.90
N ASP A 99 0.75 6.80 -12.12
CA ASP A 99 1.24 6.15 -13.34
C ASP A 99 2.22 5.03 -12.98
N GLY A 100 2.66 4.27 -13.96
CA GLY A 100 3.52 3.10 -13.75
C GLY A 100 2.75 1.78 -13.72
N PRO A 101 3.45 0.64 -13.57
CA PRO A 101 2.84 -0.68 -13.42
C PRO A 101 1.84 -0.72 -12.27
N ALA A 102 0.80 -1.55 -12.36
CA ALA A 102 -0.29 -1.61 -11.38
C ALA A 102 0.19 -1.87 -9.94
N GLU A 103 1.32 -2.55 -9.79
CA GLU A 103 1.92 -2.91 -8.49
C GLU A 103 3.10 -2.01 -8.09
N SER A 104 3.44 -1.01 -8.93
CA SER A 104 4.59 -0.10 -8.72
C SER A 104 4.27 1.31 -9.21
N ARG A 105 3.20 1.91 -8.66
CA ARG A 105 2.72 3.24 -9.05
C ARG A 105 3.60 4.36 -8.51
N TYR A 106 3.81 5.37 -9.31
CA TYR A 106 4.37 6.66 -8.91
C TYR A 106 3.41 7.80 -9.22
N LEU A 107 3.64 8.96 -8.60
CA LEU A 107 2.78 10.13 -8.80
C LEU A 107 3.14 10.85 -10.10
N VAL A 108 2.10 11.34 -10.79
CA VAL A 108 2.27 12.19 -11.98
C VAL A 108 1.54 13.51 -11.81
N TYR A 109 2.04 14.54 -12.47
CA TYR A 109 1.44 15.86 -12.45
C TYR A 109 0.11 15.86 -13.21
N ASN A 110 -0.96 16.24 -12.51
CA ASN A 110 -2.29 16.44 -13.07
C ASN A 110 -2.86 17.76 -12.53
N SER A 111 -3.02 18.76 -13.41
CA SER A 111 -3.45 20.11 -13.01
C SER A 111 -4.88 20.15 -12.45
N THR A 112 -5.76 19.27 -12.92
CA THR A 112 -7.12 19.14 -12.40
C THR A 112 -7.09 18.56 -10.99
N ALA A 113 -6.37 17.49 -10.79
CA ALA A 113 -6.22 16.84 -9.49
C ALA A 113 -5.58 17.77 -8.44
N ILE A 114 -4.66 18.65 -8.86
CA ILE A 114 -4.10 19.69 -7.98
C ILE A 114 -5.19 20.68 -7.54
N ARG A 115 -6.02 21.14 -8.47
CA ARG A 115 -7.10 22.10 -8.18
C ARG A 115 -8.16 21.51 -7.28
N GLU A 116 -8.45 20.23 -7.45
CA GLU A 116 -9.44 19.47 -6.64
C GLU A 116 -8.87 18.93 -5.32
N ASP A 117 -7.59 19.16 -5.03
CA ASP A 117 -6.85 18.68 -3.85
C ASP A 117 -6.82 17.15 -3.72
N GLU A 118 -6.84 16.45 -4.85
CA GLU A 118 -6.91 14.98 -4.87
C GLU A 118 -5.67 14.30 -4.28
N TYR A 119 -4.48 14.87 -4.44
CA TYR A 119 -3.23 14.28 -3.89
C TYR A 119 -3.25 14.21 -2.37
N SER A 120 -3.64 15.29 -1.70
CA SER A 120 -3.75 15.33 -0.25
C SER A 120 -4.88 14.43 0.25
N LEU A 121 -6.01 14.43 -0.47
CA LEU A 121 -7.17 13.61 -0.15
C LEU A 121 -6.87 12.11 -0.30
N ALA A 122 -6.26 11.71 -1.43
CA ALA A 122 -5.90 10.32 -1.72
C ALA A 122 -5.03 9.73 -0.62
N VAL A 123 -4.00 10.44 -0.21
CA VAL A 123 -3.09 9.93 0.81
C VAL A 123 -3.67 9.99 2.22
N LYS A 124 -4.56 10.96 2.50
CA LYS A 124 -5.34 10.95 3.75
C LYS A 124 -6.21 9.68 3.83
N MET A 125 -6.83 9.27 2.72
CA MET A 125 -7.58 8.02 2.64
C MET A 125 -6.70 6.80 2.93
N ILE A 126 -5.45 6.78 2.43
CA ILE A 126 -4.47 5.72 2.72
C ILE A 126 -4.14 5.67 4.23
N ALA A 127 -3.79 6.81 4.82
CA ALA A 127 -3.46 6.89 6.25
C ALA A 127 -4.64 6.45 7.12
N VAL A 128 -5.85 6.93 6.80
CA VAL A 128 -7.08 6.54 7.50
C VAL A 128 -7.34 5.04 7.35
N SER A 129 -7.22 4.47 6.13
CA SER A 129 -7.39 3.03 5.95
C SER A 129 -6.49 2.24 6.88
N ILE A 130 -5.20 2.50 6.85
CA ILE A 130 -4.21 1.75 7.65
C ILE A 130 -4.46 1.88 9.14
N VAL A 131 -4.67 3.10 9.64
CA VAL A 131 -4.80 3.36 11.09
C VAL A 131 -6.15 2.90 11.64
N HIS A 132 -7.20 2.88 10.82
CA HIS A 132 -8.51 2.33 11.19
C HIS A 132 -8.64 0.81 11.01
N GLY A 133 -7.54 0.12 10.72
CA GLY A 133 -7.49 -1.35 10.62
C GLY A 133 -7.90 -1.90 9.25
N GLY A 134 -7.88 -1.07 8.21
CA GLY A 134 -8.02 -1.49 6.82
C GLY A 134 -6.68 -1.87 6.19
N PRO A 135 -6.68 -2.28 4.92
CA PRO A 135 -5.46 -2.62 4.20
C PRO A 135 -4.65 -1.38 3.83
N GLY A 136 -3.35 -1.58 3.62
CA GLY A 136 -2.52 -0.63 2.90
C GLY A 136 -2.84 -0.61 1.40
N PRO A 137 -2.33 0.38 0.65
CA PRO A 137 -2.64 0.52 -0.77
C PRO A 137 -2.03 -0.58 -1.64
N ASN A 138 -0.89 -1.15 -1.26
CA ASN A 138 -0.16 -2.23 -1.95
C ASN A 138 0.25 -1.91 -3.41
N PHE A 139 0.26 -0.66 -3.82
CA PHE A 139 0.62 -0.27 -5.19
C PHE A 139 1.66 0.86 -5.30
N PRO A 140 1.93 1.72 -4.31
CA PRO A 140 3.00 2.71 -4.42
C PRO A 140 4.36 2.05 -4.64
N SER A 141 5.15 2.62 -5.55
CA SER A 141 6.49 2.11 -5.83
C SER A 141 7.40 2.28 -4.61
N LYS A 142 8.33 1.35 -4.45
CA LYS A 142 9.32 1.41 -3.36
C LYS A 142 10.16 2.69 -3.43
N ASP A 143 10.43 3.21 -4.63
CA ASP A 143 11.20 4.45 -4.80
C ASP A 143 10.42 5.68 -4.38
N LEU A 144 9.10 5.74 -4.67
CA LEU A 144 8.24 6.81 -4.17
C LEU A 144 8.19 6.79 -2.64
N VAL A 145 7.96 5.63 -2.03
CA VAL A 145 7.88 5.49 -0.57
C VAL A 145 9.22 5.78 0.09
N SER A 146 10.36 5.32 -0.49
CA SER A 146 11.71 5.68 -0.06
C SER A 146 11.92 7.20 -0.06
N HIS A 147 11.53 7.87 -1.14
CA HIS A 147 11.66 9.33 -1.24
C HIS A 147 10.81 10.04 -0.18
N ILE A 148 9.56 9.63 0.02
CA ILE A 148 8.64 10.19 1.04
C ILE A 148 9.18 9.98 2.45
N SER A 149 9.74 8.81 2.74
CA SER A 149 10.33 8.48 4.04
C SER A 149 11.71 9.10 4.30
N GLY A 150 12.26 9.85 3.33
CA GLY A 150 13.57 10.50 3.44
C GLY A 150 14.75 9.58 3.17
N GLN A 151 14.52 8.40 2.59
CA GLN A 151 15.58 7.49 2.15
C GLN A 151 16.09 7.86 0.76
N SER A 152 17.34 7.53 0.46
CA SER A 152 18.00 7.85 -0.81
C SER A 152 18.06 6.69 -1.81
N SER A 153 17.44 5.54 -1.50
CA SER A 153 17.42 4.40 -2.40
C SER A 153 16.60 4.70 -3.65
N PHE A 154 17.09 4.24 -4.81
CA PHE A 154 16.38 4.35 -6.09
C PHE A 154 16.74 3.13 -6.96
N ASN A 155 15.75 2.31 -7.31
CA ASN A 155 15.91 1.02 -7.95
C ASN A 155 15.02 0.81 -9.18
N SER A 156 14.23 1.83 -9.59
CA SER A 156 13.39 1.72 -10.79
C SER A 156 14.22 1.44 -12.04
N SER A 157 13.60 0.73 -12.95
CA SER A 157 14.12 0.30 -14.23
C SER A 157 13.36 0.95 -15.39
N VAL A 158 13.80 0.74 -16.62
CA VAL A 158 13.09 1.22 -17.82
C VAL A 158 11.70 0.59 -17.93
N GLY A 159 11.49 -0.62 -17.40
CA GLY A 159 10.19 -1.29 -17.38
C GLY A 159 9.14 -0.61 -16.49
N ASP A 160 9.55 0.30 -15.60
CA ASP A 160 8.62 1.10 -14.78
C ASP A 160 8.04 2.31 -15.55
N ILE A 161 8.54 2.61 -16.76
CA ILE A 161 8.06 3.70 -17.61
C ILE A 161 6.94 3.19 -18.52
N THR A 162 5.77 3.79 -18.42
CA THR A 162 4.60 3.45 -19.26
C THR A 162 4.57 4.18 -20.60
N ASP A 163 5.29 5.30 -20.72
CA ASP A 163 5.48 6.01 -21.98
C ASP A 163 6.39 5.20 -22.91
N GLU A 164 5.78 4.60 -23.95
CA GLU A 164 6.48 3.71 -24.88
C GLU A 164 7.60 4.40 -25.66
N GLU A 165 7.44 5.70 -26.00
CA GLU A 165 8.47 6.44 -26.74
C GLU A 165 9.69 6.67 -25.86
N ILE A 166 9.47 7.15 -24.64
CA ILE A 166 10.54 7.35 -23.65
C ILE A 166 11.19 6.01 -23.29
N GLY A 167 10.38 4.98 -23.04
CA GLY A 167 10.87 3.64 -22.73
C GLY A 167 11.78 3.09 -23.82
N LYS A 168 11.42 3.22 -25.10
CA LYS A 168 12.26 2.80 -26.24
C LYS A 168 13.59 3.53 -26.29
N VAL A 169 13.58 4.86 -26.14
CA VAL A 169 14.81 5.66 -26.13
C VAL A 169 15.75 5.26 -24.98
N LEU A 170 15.21 5.09 -23.78
CA LEU A 170 16.01 4.64 -22.65
C LEU A 170 16.57 3.24 -22.84
N GLN A 171 15.82 2.34 -23.47
CA GLN A 171 16.27 1.00 -23.80
C GLN A 171 17.38 1.01 -24.85
N GLU A 172 17.28 1.88 -25.87
CA GLU A 172 18.34 2.07 -26.87
C GLU A 172 19.64 2.58 -26.21
N ILE A 173 19.55 3.59 -25.35
CA ILE A 173 20.68 4.10 -24.59
C ILE A 173 21.30 2.99 -23.71
N GLN A 174 20.45 2.23 -23.00
CA GLN A 174 20.90 1.13 -22.14
C GLN A 174 21.61 0.02 -22.91
N ASN A 175 21.19 -0.25 -24.14
CA ASN A 175 21.73 -1.30 -25.02
C ASN A 175 22.90 -0.82 -25.89
N ALA A 176 23.29 0.46 -25.84
CA ALA A 176 24.42 0.96 -26.62
C ALA A 176 25.69 0.12 -26.35
N SER A 177 26.31 -0.39 -27.42
CA SER A 177 27.45 -1.30 -27.35
C SER A 177 28.81 -0.58 -27.49
N SER A 178 28.81 0.65 -27.98
CA SER A 178 30.00 1.47 -28.17
C SER A 178 29.79 2.90 -27.70
N LEU A 179 30.93 3.59 -27.42
CA LEU A 179 30.89 5.01 -27.05
C LEU A 179 30.30 5.88 -28.18
N GLU A 180 30.64 5.58 -29.45
CA GLU A 180 30.15 6.30 -30.62
C GLU A 180 28.61 6.19 -30.70
N THR A 181 28.05 4.96 -30.63
CA THR A 181 26.62 4.74 -30.62
C THR A 181 25.93 5.49 -29.46
N LEU A 182 26.53 5.49 -28.28
CA LEU A 182 25.98 6.20 -27.12
C LEU A 182 25.97 7.71 -27.37
N GLN A 183 27.04 8.28 -27.93
CA GLN A 183 27.13 9.71 -28.25
C GLN A 183 26.10 10.13 -29.31
N ASP A 184 25.91 9.31 -30.34
CA ASP A 184 24.92 9.56 -31.40
C ASP A 184 23.48 9.55 -30.83
N LEU A 185 23.14 8.56 -29.99
CA LEU A 185 21.83 8.48 -29.32
C LEU A 185 21.62 9.70 -28.40
N MET A 186 22.64 10.13 -27.66
CA MET A 186 22.52 11.31 -26.82
C MET A 186 22.29 12.60 -27.61
N VAL A 187 22.94 12.75 -28.76
CA VAL A 187 22.70 13.90 -29.67
C VAL A 187 21.30 13.82 -30.28
N GLN A 188 20.90 12.64 -30.76
CA GLN A 188 19.58 12.41 -31.34
C GLN A 188 18.45 12.74 -30.37
N HIS A 189 18.59 12.39 -29.09
CA HIS A 189 17.60 12.60 -28.04
C HIS A 189 17.94 13.75 -27.08
N SER A 190 18.77 14.69 -27.57
CA SER A 190 19.33 15.78 -26.74
C SER A 190 18.26 16.63 -26.03
N THR A 191 17.13 16.94 -26.69
CA THR A 191 16.05 17.73 -26.08
C THR A 191 15.46 17.03 -24.85
N MET A 192 15.16 15.72 -24.95
CA MET A 192 14.64 14.93 -23.85
C MET A 192 15.65 14.86 -22.69
N LEU A 193 16.90 14.56 -22.99
CA LEU A 193 17.98 14.44 -21.99
C LEU A 193 18.33 15.80 -21.33
N GLN A 194 18.29 16.90 -22.09
CA GLN A 194 18.49 18.26 -21.55
C GLN A 194 17.37 18.65 -20.60
N THR A 195 16.11 18.34 -20.95
CA THR A 195 14.96 18.60 -20.08
C THR A 195 15.10 17.89 -18.75
N ALA A 196 15.64 16.66 -18.75
CA ALA A 196 15.90 15.89 -17.54
C ALA A 196 17.21 16.28 -16.83
N GLY A 197 18.03 17.15 -17.41
CA GLY A 197 19.36 17.50 -16.88
C GLY A 197 20.40 16.39 -17.02
N CYS A 198 20.13 15.37 -17.86
CA CYS A 198 21.01 14.20 -18.06
C CYS A 198 21.93 14.29 -19.28
N PHE A 199 21.81 15.37 -20.10
CA PHE A 199 22.65 15.58 -21.27
C PHE A 199 24.03 16.06 -20.84
N LYS A 200 25.05 15.22 -21.07
CA LYS A 200 26.44 15.52 -20.74
C LYS A 200 27.39 14.88 -21.76
N HIS A 201 28.63 15.39 -21.82
CA HIS A 201 29.67 14.76 -22.64
C HIS A 201 30.08 13.44 -21.98
N VAL A 202 29.90 12.33 -22.70
CA VAL A 202 30.24 10.98 -22.23
C VAL A 202 31.62 10.58 -22.76
N LYS A 203 32.41 9.93 -21.92
CA LYS A 203 33.77 9.47 -22.19
C LYS A 203 33.91 7.95 -22.21
N SER A 204 32.89 7.25 -21.75
CA SER A 204 32.85 5.79 -21.65
C SER A 204 31.45 5.28 -21.90
N VAL A 205 31.32 4.10 -22.50
CA VAL A 205 30.01 3.47 -22.76
C VAL A 205 29.31 3.04 -21.46
N GLU A 206 30.05 2.80 -20.39
CA GLU A 206 29.51 2.43 -19.08
C GLU A 206 28.69 3.56 -18.44
N GLU A 207 28.92 4.80 -18.83
CA GLU A 207 28.14 5.96 -18.35
C GLU A 207 26.67 5.88 -18.73
N LYS A 208 26.31 5.06 -19.71
CA LYS A 208 24.90 4.78 -20.08
C LYS A 208 24.04 4.40 -18.88
N HIS A 209 24.57 3.61 -17.93
CA HIS A 209 23.84 3.19 -16.75
C HIS A 209 23.51 4.36 -15.81
N SER A 210 24.44 5.30 -15.65
CA SER A 210 24.19 6.50 -14.84
C SER A 210 23.18 7.43 -15.51
N ILE A 211 23.27 7.60 -16.84
CA ILE A 211 22.36 8.45 -17.61
C ILE A 211 20.93 7.92 -17.50
N VAL A 212 20.73 6.63 -17.74
CA VAL A 212 19.40 6.01 -17.62
C VAL A 212 18.87 6.14 -16.19
N LYS A 213 19.70 5.86 -15.18
CA LYS A 213 19.29 5.98 -13.77
C LYS A 213 18.96 7.43 -13.37
N GLU A 214 19.74 8.40 -13.82
CA GLU A 214 19.51 9.83 -13.59
C GLU A 214 18.19 10.28 -14.25
N PHE A 215 17.94 9.83 -15.50
CA PHE A 215 16.70 10.11 -16.22
C PHE A 215 15.48 9.51 -15.52
N LEU A 216 15.53 8.23 -15.13
CA LEU A 216 14.46 7.55 -14.42
C LEU A 216 14.13 8.28 -13.10
N ARG A 217 15.14 8.67 -12.34
CA ARG A 217 14.95 9.43 -11.11
C ARG A 217 14.29 10.79 -11.37
N TRP A 218 14.70 11.50 -12.42
CA TRP A 218 14.06 12.73 -12.82
C TRP A 218 12.59 12.47 -13.22
N TYR A 219 12.35 11.46 -14.05
CA TYR A 219 11.03 11.14 -14.58
C TYR A 219 10.03 10.77 -13.49
N ILE A 220 10.43 9.93 -12.55
CA ILE A 220 9.56 9.39 -11.50
C ILE A 220 9.43 10.35 -10.31
N ILE A 221 10.53 11.00 -9.91
CA ILE A 221 10.56 11.78 -8.66
C ILE A 221 10.68 13.29 -8.93
N VAL A 222 11.74 13.73 -9.62
CA VAL A 222 12.11 15.16 -9.60
C VAL A 222 11.09 16.03 -10.32
N ARG A 223 10.62 15.60 -11.50
CA ARG A 223 9.60 16.35 -12.28
C ARG A 223 8.25 16.40 -11.55
N ASN A 224 7.98 15.44 -10.66
CA ASN A 224 6.73 15.32 -9.90
C ASN A 224 6.84 15.85 -8.47
N HIS A 225 7.94 16.56 -8.13
CA HIS A 225 8.22 17.01 -6.76
C HIS A 225 7.04 17.79 -6.13
N SER A 226 6.40 18.67 -6.87
CA SER A 226 5.30 19.50 -6.34
C SER A 226 4.08 18.67 -5.90
N VAL A 227 3.76 17.61 -6.63
CA VAL A 227 2.63 16.72 -6.28
C VAL A 227 3.03 15.71 -5.21
N ILE A 228 4.30 15.32 -5.16
CA ILE A 228 4.83 14.48 -4.07
C ILE A 228 4.77 15.22 -2.73
N GLU A 229 5.10 16.52 -2.70
CA GLU A 229 4.98 17.31 -1.47
C GLU A 229 3.53 17.43 -1.00
N ARG A 230 2.57 17.67 -1.90
CA ARG A 230 1.13 17.64 -1.56
C ARG A 230 0.68 16.29 -1.03
N PHE A 231 1.20 15.22 -1.59
CA PHE A 231 0.94 13.86 -1.14
C PHE A 231 1.50 13.65 0.28
N LYS A 232 2.71 14.13 0.57
CA LYS A 232 3.30 14.08 1.92
C LYS A 232 2.47 14.84 2.95
N ASP A 233 1.95 16.03 2.59
CA ASP A 233 1.11 16.83 3.49
C ASP A 233 -0.12 16.04 3.95
N GLY A 234 -0.81 15.36 3.02
CA GLY A 234 -1.94 14.51 3.36
C GLY A 234 -1.57 13.28 4.20
N LEU A 235 -0.37 12.68 3.97
CA LEU A 235 0.11 11.53 4.73
C LEU A 235 0.42 11.87 6.19
N ASN A 236 0.59 13.14 6.51
CA ASN A 236 0.76 13.59 7.88
C ASN A 236 -0.52 13.45 8.73
N SER A 237 -1.67 13.13 8.11
CA SER A 237 -2.88 12.74 8.83
C SER A 237 -2.58 11.60 9.79
N MET A 238 -3.08 11.71 11.02
CA MET A 238 -2.88 10.73 12.09
C MET A 238 -1.40 10.45 12.40
N GLN A 239 -0.47 11.36 12.07
CA GLN A 239 0.98 11.24 12.28
C GLN A 239 1.64 10.07 11.51
N TYR A 240 0.97 9.55 10.47
CA TYR A 240 1.48 8.39 9.74
C TYR A 240 2.79 8.69 9.00
N LEU A 241 2.95 9.89 8.41
CA LEU A 241 4.21 10.30 7.77
C LEU A 241 5.38 10.29 8.76
N THR A 242 5.16 10.82 9.96
CA THR A 242 6.19 10.83 11.02
C THR A 242 6.59 9.41 11.42
N ALA A 243 5.62 8.51 11.58
CA ALA A 243 5.88 7.10 11.87
C ALA A 243 6.64 6.42 10.72
N LEU A 244 6.27 6.68 9.46
CA LEU A 244 6.94 6.16 8.27
C LEU A 244 8.41 6.61 8.21
N GLN A 245 8.69 7.87 8.51
CA GLN A 245 10.05 8.42 8.53
C GLN A 245 10.90 7.87 9.68
N GLN A 246 10.29 7.56 10.82
CA GLN A 246 10.97 6.95 11.96
C GLN A 246 11.22 5.45 11.77
N HIS A 247 10.31 4.74 11.10
CA HIS A 247 10.34 3.29 10.92
C HIS A 247 10.19 2.85 9.45
N PRO A 248 11.01 3.40 8.51
CA PRO A 248 10.79 3.19 7.08
C PRO A 248 10.88 1.71 6.67
N THR A 249 11.82 0.94 7.22
CA THR A 249 11.97 -0.50 6.89
C THR A 249 10.79 -1.36 7.31
N VAL A 250 10.06 -0.92 8.33
CA VAL A 250 8.92 -1.66 8.89
C VAL A 250 7.62 -1.26 8.21
N LEU A 251 7.45 0.03 7.86
CA LEU A 251 6.21 0.54 7.30
C LEU A 251 6.18 0.59 5.76
N THR A 252 7.34 0.53 5.07
CA THR A 252 7.36 0.43 3.59
C THR A 252 6.58 -0.78 3.08
N PRO A 253 6.71 -2.00 3.65
CA PRO A 253 5.92 -3.16 3.22
C PRO A 253 4.40 -3.01 3.41
N VAL A 254 3.96 -2.08 4.25
CA VAL A 254 2.53 -1.77 4.44
C VAL A 254 1.97 -0.97 3.27
N LEU A 255 2.82 -0.18 2.60
CA LEU A 255 2.42 0.70 1.50
C LEU A 255 2.66 0.06 0.13
N CYS A 256 3.77 -0.67 -0.03
CA CYS A 256 4.22 -1.20 -1.31
C CYS A 256 3.71 -2.61 -1.54
N HIS A 257 3.60 -2.98 -2.82
CA HIS A 257 3.34 -4.36 -3.21
C HIS A 257 4.40 -5.32 -2.65
N SER A 258 3.95 -6.48 -2.21
CA SER A 258 4.78 -7.57 -1.73
C SER A 258 4.43 -8.83 -2.51
N ASP A 259 5.45 -9.43 -3.13
CA ASP A 259 5.33 -10.73 -3.80
C ASP A 259 5.10 -11.89 -2.81
N LYS A 260 5.14 -11.61 -1.50
CA LYS A 260 4.87 -12.62 -0.47
C LYS A 260 3.39 -13.02 -0.53
N LYS A 261 3.15 -14.18 -1.11
CA LYS A 261 1.82 -14.80 -1.09
C LYS A 261 1.44 -15.22 0.33
N LEU A 262 0.14 -15.21 0.59
CA LEU A 262 -0.41 -15.77 1.80
C LEU A 262 -0.13 -17.28 1.82
N SER A 263 0.28 -17.83 2.96
CA SER A 263 0.50 -19.27 3.14
C SER A 263 -0.55 -19.89 4.05
N ALA A 264 -0.77 -21.20 3.92
CA ALA A 264 -1.62 -21.97 4.84
C ALA A 264 -1.17 -21.79 6.29
N ALA A 265 0.15 -21.77 6.53
CA ALA A 265 0.72 -21.53 7.85
C ALA A 265 0.43 -20.12 8.39
N ASP A 266 0.44 -19.08 7.53
CA ASP A 266 0.04 -17.71 7.93
C ASP A 266 -1.43 -17.70 8.38
N MET A 267 -2.31 -18.43 7.65
CA MET A 267 -3.74 -18.54 7.98
C MET A 267 -3.97 -19.31 9.29
N GLU A 268 -3.29 -20.44 9.51
CA GLU A 268 -3.39 -21.21 10.76
C GLU A 268 -2.91 -20.40 11.97
N ASN A 269 -1.84 -19.63 11.81
CA ASN A 269 -1.34 -18.77 12.88
C ASN A 269 -2.30 -17.62 13.22
N LEU A 270 -3.04 -17.13 12.23
CA LEU A 270 -3.99 -16.03 12.41
C LEU A 270 -5.31 -16.51 13.04
N PHE A 271 -5.85 -17.62 12.55
CA PHE A 271 -7.12 -18.19 12.99
C PHE A 271 -6.91 -19.32 14.01
N GLN A 272 -6.56 -18.96 15.25
CA GLN A 272 -6.40 -19.92 16.31
C GLN A 272 -7.74 -20.18 17.02
N PRO A 273 -8.33 -21.39 16.88
CA PRO A 273 -9.59 -21.71 17.54
C PRO A 273 -9.41 -21.86 19.05
N GLU A 274 -10.40 -21.41 19.81
CA GLU A 274 -10.53 -21.78 21.23
C GLU A 274 -11.03 -23.23 21.31
N LEU A 275 -10.21 -24.09 21.86
CA LEU A 275 -10.50 -25.50 21.93
C LEU A 275 -11.01 -25.90 23.32
N SER A 276 -11.91 -26.88 23.34
CA SER A 276 -12.41 -27.50 24.60
C SER A 276 -11.29 -28.19 25.36
N PRO A 277 -11.44 -28.41 26.69
CA PRO A 277 -10.42 -29.07 27.50
C PRO A 277 -10.00 -30.44 26.94
N ASP A 278 -8.70 -30.73 27.05
CA ASP A 278 -8.14 -32.02 26.60
C ASP A 278 -8.86 -33.21 27.22
N GLY A 279 -9.07 -34.26 26.41
CA GLY A 279 -9.75 -35.47 26.83
C GLY A 279 -11.29 -35.41 26.80
N SER A 280 -11.90 -34.27 26.43
CA SER A 280 -13.35 -34.22 26.21
C SER A 280 -13.74 -34.80 24.85
N ASN A 281 -14.93 -35.37 24.74
CA ASN A 281 -15.46 -35.87 23.46
C ASN A 281 -15.60 -34.73 22.42
N LYS A 282 -15.85 -33.51 22.87
CA LYS A 282 -15.93 -32.34 22.01
C LYS A 282 -14.57 -32.00 21.44
N ARG A 283 -13.49 -32.06 22.24
CA ARG A 283 -12.11 -31.87 21.80
C ARG A 283 -11.70 -32.78 20.65
N VAL A 284 -12.07 -34.06 20.71
CA VAL A 284 -11.76 -35.02 19.64
C VAL A 284 -12.39 -34.63 18.31
N GLN A 285 -13.62 -34.07 18.34
CA GLN A 285 -14.29 -33.56 17.12
C GLN A 285 -13.68 -32.26 16.63
N GLU A 286 -13.32 -31.37 17.55
CA GLU A 286 -12.64 -30.08 17.22
C GLU A 286 -11.27 -30.33 16.59
N ASP A 287 -10.46 -31.28 17.12
CA ASP A 287 -9.17 -31.64 16.54
C ASP A 287 -9.33 -32.22 15.13
N LYS A 288 -10.37 -33.02 14.88
CA LYS A 288 -10.68 -33.53 13.55
C LYS A 288 -11.08 -32.42 12.57
N THR A 289 -11.90 -31.48 13.03
CA THR A 289 -12.31 -30.31 12.23
C THR A 289 -11.09 -29.44 11.89
N ARG A 290 -10.20 -29.24 12.87
CA ARG A 290 -8.95 -28.49 12.68
C ARG A 290 -8.04 -29.16 11.64
N SER A 291 -7.97 -30.50 11.63
CA SER A 291 -7.21 -31.26 10.62
C SER A 291 -7.77 -31.00 9.21
N PHE A 292 -9.10 -31.09 9.03
CA PHE A 292 -9.74 -30.81 7.75
C PHE A 292 -9.56 -29.34 7.30
N TRP A 293 -9.57 -28.41 8.25
CA TRP A 293 -9.28 -27.02 7.97
C TRP A 293 -7.85 -26.81 7.47
N ALA A 294 -6.85 -27.44 8.11
CA ALA A 294 -5.46 -27.38 7.68
C ALA A 294 -5.27 -27.97 6.28
N ASP A 295 -5.88 -29.16 6.02
CA ASP A 295 -5.83 -29.80 4.70
C ASP A 295 -6.47 -28.91 3.62
N TYR A 296 -7.62 -28.28 3.93
CA TYR A 296 -8.30 -27.35 3.00
C TYR A 296 -7.46 -26.10 2.68
N LEU A 297 -6.78 -25.54 3.68
CA LEU A 297 -5.89 -24.39 3.45
C LEU A 297 -4.69 -24.79 2.57
N LEU A 298 -4.13 -25.98 2.74
CA LEU A 298 -3.07 -26.50 1.88
C LEU A 298 -3.56 -26.72 0.45
N ASP A 299 -4.75 -27.26 0.25
CA ASP A 299 -5.36 -27.40 -1.08
C ASP A 299 -5.56 -26.04 -1.77
N CYS A 300 -5.94 -24.99 -1.01
CA CYS A 300 -6.04 -23.63 -1.53
C CYS A 300 -4.66 -23.07 -1.92
N GLU A 301 -3.62 -23.30 -1.11
CA GLU A 301 -2.25 -22.82 -1.36
C GLU A 301 -1.65 -23.49 -2.62
N GLU A 302 -1.88 -24.79 -2.77
CA GLU A 302 -1.38 -25.59 -3.90
C GLU A 302 -2.21 -25.42 -5.19
N ASN A 303 -3.26 -24.59 -5.18
CA ASN A 303 -4.23 -24.42 -6.27
C ASN A 303 -4.96 -25.73 -6.66
N ASN A 304 -5.13 -26.65 -5.73
CA ASN A 304 -5.94 -27.84 -5.88
C ASN A 304 -7.44 -27.57 -5.67
N SER A 305 -7.77 -26.36 -5.16
CA SER A 305 -9.12 -25.83 -4.97
C SER A 305 -9.44 -24.74 -5.97
N ALA A 306 -10.73 -24.52 -6.28
CA ALA A 306 -11.20 -23.35 -7.05
C ALA A 306 -11.15 -22.05 -6.24
N VAL A 307 -10.92 -22.14 -4.93
CA VAL A 307 -10.85 -21.03 -3.97
C VAL A 307 -9.39 -20.81 -3.59
N THR A 308 -8.93 -19.56 -3.61
CA THR A 308 -7.58 -19.19 -3.19
C THR A 308 -7.52 -18.88 -1.70
N LEU A 309 -6.31 -18.82 -1.11
CA LEU A 309 -6.14 -18.39 0.29
C LEU A 309 -6.61 -16.94 0.48
N GLU A 310 -6.41 -16.10 -0.52
CA GLU A 310 -6.89 -14.71 -0.52
C GLU A 310 -8.42 -14.63 -0.48
N ASP A 311 -9.13 -15.54 -1.18
CA ASP A 311 -10.59 -15.63 -1.14
C ASP A 311 -11.09 -16.05 0.26
N VAL A 312 -10.44 -17.04 0.86
CA VAL A 312 -10.74 -17.48 2.23
C VAL A 312 -10.50 -16.33 3.21
N PHE A 313 -9.39 -15.62 3.04
CA PHE A 313 -9.03 -14.49 3.88
C PHE A 313 -10.03 -13.32 3.69
N MET A 314 -10.41 -13.02 2.44
CA MET A 314 -11.43 -12.03 2.11
C MET A 314 -12.76 -12.38 2.77
N PHE A 315 -13.19 -13.64 2.71
CA PHE A 315 -14.42 -14.10 3.35
C PHE A 315 -14.39 -13.92 4.87
N ALA A 316 -13.28 -14.31 5.50
CA ALA A 316 -13.15 -14.28 6.96
C ALA A 316 -12.92 -12.88 7.52
N MET A 317 -12.12 -12.07 6.83
CA MET A 317 -11.61 -10.80 7.33
C MET A 317 -12.18 -9.56 6.60
N GLY A 318 -12.81 -9.75 5.45
CA GLY A 318 -13.29 -8.66 4.59
C GLY A 318 -12.19 -7.91 3.85
N VAL A 319 -10.97 -8.46 3.81
CA VAL A 319 -9.80 -7.88 3.12
C VAL A 319 -9.01 -8.97 2.38
N PRO A 320 -8.41 -8.69 1.21
CA PRO A 320 -7.74 -9.72 0.41
C PRO A 320 -6.32 -10.07 0.86
N CYS A 321 -5.75 -9.29 1.76
CA CYS A 321 -4.40 -9.49 2.28
C CYS A 321 -4.35 -9.18 3.78
N MET A 322 -3.31 -9.69 4.44
CA MET A 322 -3.14 -9.49 5.88
C MET A 322 -2.97 -8.00 6.20
N PRO A 323 -3.92 -7.38 6.95
CA PRO A 323 -3.76 -6.01 7.41
C PRO A 323 -2.54 -5.90 8.31
N PRO A 324 -1.80 -4.80 8.25
CA PRO A 324 -0.56 -4.64 9.01
C PRO A 324 -0.76 -4.59 10.54
N ALA A 325 -2.00 -4.41 11.00
CA ALA A 325 -2.37 -4.31 12.41
C ALA A 325 -3.03 -5.56 13.00
N VAL A 326 -3.02 -6.71 12.31
CA VAL A 326 -3.65 -7.92 12.85
C VAL A 326 -2.69 -8.61 13.80
N ASN A 327 -2.97 -8.51 15.09
CA ASN A 327 -2.49 -9.49 16.07
C ASN A 327 -3.29 -10.78 15.90
N PRO A 328 -2.72 -11.96 16.23
CA PRO A 328 -3.47 -13.22 16.22
C PRO A 328 -4.82 -13.02 16.93
N LEU A 329 -5.90 -13.26 16.21
CA LEU A 329 -7.25 -13.17 16.77
C LEU A 329 -7.43 -14.32 17.76
N SER A 330 -7.19 -14.07 19.03
CA SER A 330 -7.69 -14.91 20.10
C SER A 330 -9.22 -14.72 20.16
N GLY A 331 -9.95 -15.73 19.72
CA GLY A 331 -11.40 -15.82 19.91
C GLY A 331 -12.26 -15.29 18.75
N ILE A 332 -12.38 -16.08 17.67
CA ILE A 332 -13.63 -16.11 16.90
C ILE A 332 -14.35 -17.37 17.37
N ALA A 333 -15.36 -17.19 18.23
CA ALA A 333 -16.31 -18.22 18.62
C ALA A 333 -17.32 -18.46 17.51
#